data_1c0d3962c945c2aab84f43b02e99a63e
#
_entry.id   1c0d3962c945c2aab84f43b02e99a63e
#
_cell.length_a   1.000
_cell.length_b   1.000
_cell.length_c   1.000
_cell.angle_alpha   90.00
_cell.angle_beta   90.00
_cell.angle_gamma   90.00
#
_symmetry.space_group_name_H-M   'P 1'
#
loop_
_entity.id
_entity.type
_entity.pdbx_description
1 polymer ?
#
loop_
_entity_poly.entity_id
_entity_poly.type
_entity_poly.pdbx_seq_one_letter_code
_entity_poly.pdbx_strand_id
1 'polypeptide(L)'
;VGVMYYSALVPCVLSAVVGCGVAVYFGVIPVRFHLTGIPEMGALPLGKVILLAALCAVLSVVFCLVMHLSGKAYGRLLKNRYLRILAGGLLVIGLTYLFQTRDYNGAGMEVIRRAIDGGEARPEAFALKLALTAVTLGAGYRGGEIVPAFFVGATFGCVMGPLIGLDPSFAAGIGLIALFCGVVNCPLTSLLLGVELFGAEGILYYAVAAAVSYMLSGYHGLYRGQK
;
A
#
# COMPACT_ATOMS: atom_id res chain seq x y z
N VAL A 1 3.30 16.36 -5.60
CA VAL A 1 2.95 17.76 -5.74
C VAL A 1 2.40 18.25 -4.41
N GLY A 2 3.11 19.14 -3.71
CA GLY A 2 2.78 19.57 -2.33
C GLY A 2 1.55 20.46 -2.21
N VAL A 3 0.93 20.85 -3.31
CA VAL A 3 -0.28 21.71 -3.35
C VAL A 3 -1.26 21.13 -4.34
N MET A 4 -2.54 21.14 -3.98
CA MET A 4 -3.60 20.67 -4.88
C MET A 4 -3.91 21.75 -5.94
N TYR A 5 -3.60 21.45 -7.19
CA TYR A 5 -3.91 22.33 -8.33
C TYR A 5 -5.28 21.96 -8.90
N TYR A 6 -6.29 22.73 -8.56
CA TYR A 6 -7.66 22.51 -9.05
C TYR A 6 -7.80 22.60 -10.58
N SER A 7 -6.98 23.47 -11.22
CA SER A 7 -6.95 23.58 -12.67
C SER A 7 -6.51 22.29 -13.38
N ALA A 8 -5.70 21.46 -12.74
CA ALA A 8 -5.29 20.17 -13.27
C ALA A 8 -6.35 19.06 -13.04
N LEU A 9 -7.29 19.26 -12.12
CA LEU A 9 -8.29 18.26 -11.78
C LEU A 9 -9.16 17.88 -12.97
N VAL A 10 -9.67 18.89 -13.72
CA VAL A 10 -10.56 18.67 -14.87
C VAL A 10 -9.91 17.82 -15.96
N PRO A 11 -8.70 18.16 -16.49
CA PRO A 11 -8.08 17.30 -17.50
C PRO A 11 -7.68 15.92 -16.95
N CYS A 12 -7.30 15.79 -15.69
CA CYS A 12 -7.00 14.49 -15.08
C CYS A 12 -8.24 13.60 -15.00
N VAL A 13 -9.39 14.13 -14.54
CA VAL A 13 -10.65 13.39 -14.47
C VAL A 13 -11.11 12.98 -15.86
N LEU A 14 -11.09 13.90 -16.82
CA LEU A 14 -11.47 13.57 -18.21
C LEU A 14 -10.59 12.48 -18.80
N SER A 15 -9.26 12.56 -18.61
CA SER A 15 -8.32 11.54 -19.07
C SER A 15 -8.58 10.19 -18.42
N ALA A 16 -8.86 10.17 -17.11
CA ALA A 16 -9.16 8.93 -16.39
C ALA A 16 -10.46 8.28 -16.88
N VAL A 17 -11.53 9.08 -17.06
CA VAL A 17 -12.82 8.57 -17.56
C VAL A 17 -12.70 8.04 -18.99
N VAL A 18 -12.05 8.80 -19.89
CA VAL A 18 -11.81 8.36 -21.27
C VAL A 18 -10.94 7.10 -21.30
N GLY A 19 -9.85 7.07 -20.52
CA GLY A 19 -8.97 5.90 -20.42
C GLY A 19 -9.70 4.67 -19.90
N CYS A 20 -10.54 4.82 -18.88
CA CYS A 20 -11.37 3.74 -18.35
C CYS A 20 -12.38 3.26 -19.42
N GLY A 21 -13.04 4.16 -20.11
CA GLY A 21 -13.99 3.82 -21.19
C GLY A 21 -13.33 3.05 -22.33
N VAL A 22 -12.13 3.47 -22.73
CA VAL A 22 -11.33 2.76 -23.75
C VAL A 22 -10.91 1.37 -23.26
N ALA A 23 -10.45 1.26 -22.00
CA ALA A 23 -10.04 -0.02 -21.42
C ALA A 23 -11.21 -1.01 -21.38
N VAL A 24 -12.39 -0.57 -20.94
CA VAL A 24 -13.63 -1.38 -20.93
C VAL A 24 -14.04 -1.78 -22.35
N TYR A 25 -13.93 -0.87 -23.32
CA TYR A 25 -14.23 -1.18 -24.73
C TYR A 25 -13.33 -2.30 -25.27
N PHE A 26 -12.07 -2.36 -24.86
CA PHE A 26 -11.14 -3.45 -25.20
C PHE A 26 -11.27 -4.69 -24.30
N GLY A 27 -12.28 -4.75 -23.43
CA GLY A 27 -12.54 -5.92 -22.58
C GLY A 27 -11.64 -6.06 -21.36
N VAL A 28 -10.96 -4.99 -20.95
CA VAL A 28 -10.17 -4.99 -19.70
C VAL A 28 -11.13 -4.91 -18.52
N ILE A 29 -11.06 -5.91 -17.63
CA ILE A 29 -11.87 -5.95 -16.42
C ILE A 29 -11.16 -5.14 -15.33
N PRO A 30 -11.83 -4.15 -14.69
CA PRO A 30 -11.25 -3.39 -13.59
C PRO A 30 -10.98 -4.31 -12.39
N VAL A 31 -9.88 -4.06 -11.69
CA VAL A 31 -9.55 -4.78 -10.47
C VAL A 31 -10.52 -4.33 -9.37
N ARG A 32 -11.28 -5.26 -8.82
CA ARG A 32 -12.15 -5.07 -7.67
C ARG A 32 -11.94 -6.20 -6.68
N PHE A 33 -12.11 -5.90 -5.42
CA PHE A 33 -12.02 -6.85 -4.32
C PHE A 33 -13.35 -6.87 -3.56
N HIS A 34 -13.67 -8.01 -2.98
CA HIS A 34 -14.87 -8.17 -2.16
C HIS A 34 -14.49 -8.08 -0.68
N LEU A 35 -14.90 -6.99 -0.02
CA LEU A 35 -14.79 -6.90 1.44
C LEU A 35 -15.94 -7.63 2.10
N THR A 36 -15.60 -8.49 3.03
CA THR A 36 -16.56 -9.14 3.94
C THR A 36 -16.50 -8.49 5.32
N GLY A 37 -17.56 -8.65 6.09
CA GLY A 37 -17.57 -8.25 7.51
C GLY A 37 -17.47 -6.74 7.76
N ILE A 38 -17.98 -5.90 6.84
CA ILE A 38 -18.08 -4.45 7.09
C ILE A 38 -19.01 -4.24 8.28
N PRO A 39 -18.54 -3.70 9.43
CA PRO A 39 -19.37 -3.56 10.61
C PRO A 39 -20.41 -2.45 10.42
N GLU A 40 -21.55 -2.58 11.10
CA GLU A 40 -22.49 -1.47 11.21
C GLU A 40 -21.83 -0.26 11.87
N MET A 41 -22.28 0.95 11.47
CA MET A 41 -21.69 2.19 11.97
C MET A 41 -21.96 2.34 13.46
N GLY A 42 -20.89 2.41 14.24
CA GLY A 42 -20.94 2.54 15.70
C GLY A 42 -19.64 3.08 16.28
N ALA A 43 -19.70 3.57 17.52
CA ALA A 43 -18.52 4.14 18.18
C ALA A 43 -17.41 3.11 18.39
N LEU A 44 -17.76 1.87 18.69
CA LEU A 44 -16.78 0.79 18.94
C LEU A 44 -16.05 0.36 17.65
N PRO A 45 -16.73 0.04 16.54
CA PRO A 45 -16.04 -0.24 15.27
C PRO A 45 -15.20 0.94 14.78
N LEU A 46 -15.70 2.17 14.94
CA LEU A 46 -14.97 3.37 14.56
C LEU A 46 -13.67 3.51 15.37
N GLY A 47 -13.71 3.29 16.68
CA GLY A 47 -12.52 3.31 17.53
C GLY A 47 -11.47 2.26 17.11
N LYS A 48 -11.92 1.06 16.72
CA LYS A 48 -11.04 0.00 16.22
C LYS A 48 -10.39 0.39 14.89
N VAL A 49 -11.14 1.00 13.98
CA VAL A 49 -10.61 1.51 12.70
C VAL A 49 -9.60 2.62 12.91
N ILE A 50 -9.85 3.55 13.84
CA ILE A 50 -8.89 4.59 14.21
C ILE A 50 -7.58 3.98 14.73
N LEU A 51 -7.68 2.99 15.61
CA LEU A 51 -6.49 2.28 16.14
C LEU A 51 -5.70 1.60 15.02
N LEU A 52 -6.38 0.87 14.12
CA LEU A 52 -5.74 0.20 12.99
C LEU A 52 -5.08 1.23 12.05
N ALA A 53 -5.76 2.32 11.74
CA ALA A 53 -5.23 3.40 10.90
C ALA A 53 -4.00 4.07 11.53
N ALA A 54 -3.99 4.26 12.86
CA ALA A 54 -2.83 4.78 13.57
C ALA A 54 -1.62 3.84 13.48
N LEU A 55 -1.83 2.52 13.63
CA LEU A 55 -0.77 1.53 13.44
C LEU A 55 -0.25 1.52 12.00
N CYS A 56 -1.14 1.63 11.01
CA CYS A 56 -0.77 1.75 9.60
C CYS A 56 0.00 3.05 9.32
N ALA A 57 -0.33 4.15 9.99
CA ALA A 57 0.43 5.41 9.88
C ALA A 57 1.88 5.24 10.36
N VAL A 58 2.08 4.60 11.51
CA VAL A 58 3.44 4.28 11.99
C VAL A 58 4.17 3.39 10.99
N LEU A 59 3.49 2.35 10.48
CA LEU A 59 4.08 1.45 9.47
C LEU A 59 4.40 2.19 8.17
N SER A 60 3.61 3.19 7.76
CA SER A 60 3.89 4.01 6.57
C SER A 60 5.15 4.85 6.71
N VAL A 61 5.39 5.41 7.90
CA VAL A 61 6.64 6.11 8.22
C VAL A 61 7.83 5.16 8.16
N VAL A 62 7.70 3.96 8.74
CA VAL A 62 8.74 2.92 8.67
C VAL A 62 8.99 2.52 7.21
N PHE A 63 7.94 2.33 6.41
CA PHE A 63 8.04 2.04 4.98
C PHE A 63 8.87 3.11 4.25
N CYS A 64 8.51 4.37 4.41
CA CYS A 64 9.22 5.50 3.79
C CYS A 64 10.69 5.58 4.24
N LEU A 65 10.95 5.40 5.54
CA LEU A 65 12.31 5.41 6.08
C LEU A 65 13.16 4.27 5.51
N VAL A 66 12.64 3.05 5.49
CA VAL A 66 13.35 1.88 4.97
C VAL A 66 13.67 2.06 3.49
N MET A 67 12.71 2.57 2.69
CA MET A 67 12.93 2.86 1.28
C MET A 67 14.02 3.92 1.06
N HIS A 68 14.01 5.01 1.81
CA HIS A 68 15.04 6.04 1.71
C HIS A 68 16.43 5.58 2.21
N LEU A 69 16.46 4.80 3.30
CA LEU A 69 17.71 4.30 3.87
C LEU A 69 18.36 3.25 2.98
N SER A 70 17.57 2.36 2.36
CA SER A 70 18.10 1.33 1.44
C SER A 70 18.84 1.96 0.27
N GLY A 71 18.27 2.98 -0.37
CA GLY A 71 18.93 3.69 -1.46
C GLY A 71 20.24 4.39 -1.04
N LYS A 72 20.27 4.99 0.16
CA LYS A 72 21.47 5.60 0.73
C LYS A 72 22.53 4.55 1.08
N ALA A 73 22.12 3.42 1.66
CA ALA A 73 23.02 2.34 2.04
C ALA A 73 23.73 1.74 0.82
N TYR A 74 22.98 1.40 -0.21
CA TYR A 74 23.55 0.91 -1.46
C TYR A 74 24.49 1.93 -2.14
N GLY A 75 24.12 3.22 -2.12
CA GLY A 75 24.97 4.28 -2.68
C GLY A 75 26.29 4.46 -1.94
N ARG A 76 26.34 4.17 -0.62
CA ARG A 76 27.54 4.23 0.19
C ARG A 76 28.42 2.99 0.06
N LEU A 77 27.80 1.79 0.05
CA LEU A 77 28.50 0.50 0.03
C LEU A 77 29.06 0.17 -1.36
N LEU A 78 28.31 0.45 -2.43
CA LEU A 78 28.64 0.08 -3.79
C LEU A 78 28.57 1.29 -4.72
N LYS A 79 29.72 1.92 -4.96
CA LYS A 79 29.82 3.08 -5.88
C LYS A 79 29.55 2.68 -7.33
N ASN A 80 29.92 1.47 -7.73
CA ASN A 80 29.70 0.96 -9.08
C ASN A 80 28.23 0.52 -9.23
N ARG A 81 27.52 1.16 -10.19
CA ARG A 81 26.10 0.91 -10.46
C ARG A 81 25.81 -0.54 -10.87
N TYR A 82 26.71 -1.16 -11.65
CA TYR A 82 26.53 -2.53 -12.12
C TYR A 82 26.68 -3.54 -10.99
N LEU A 83 27.68 -3.36 -10.11
CA LEU A 83 27.87 -4.20 -8.92
C LEU A 83 26.69 -4.07 -7.95
N ARG A 84 26.13 -2.88 -7.82
CA ARG A 84 24.96 -2.63 -6.97
C ARG A 84 23.73 -3.40 -7.45
N ILE A 85 23.45 -3.37 -8.76
CA ILE A 85 22.33 -4.10 -9.36
C ILE A 85 22.57 -5.61 -9.22
N LEU A 86 23.77 -6.10 -9.52
CA LEU A 86 24.12 -7.51 -9.37
C LEU A 86 23.93 -7.99 -7.92
N ALA A 87 24.46 -7.26 -6.95
CA ALA A 87 24.34 -7.60 -5.53
C ALA A 87 22.86 -7.59 -5.07
N GLY A 88 22.06 -6.61 -5.50
CA GLY A 88 20.63 -6.57 -5.21
C GLY A 88 19.88 -7.77 -5.80
N GLY A 89 20.16 -8.14 -7.05
CA GLY A 89 19.57 -9.32 -7.68
C GLY A 89 19.94 -10.63 -6.96
N LEU A 90 21.21 -10.81 -6.59
CA LEU A 90 21.66 -11.98 -5.82
C LEU A 90 21.00 -12.04 -4.45
N LEU A 91 20.83 -10.91 -3.77
CA LEU A 91 20.13 -10.85 -2.48
C LEU A 91 18.65 -11.23 -2.63
N VAL A 92 17.94 -10.75 -3.66
CA VAL A 92 16.55 -11.13 -3.92
C VAL A 92 16.43 -12.63 -4.18
N ILE A 93 17.32 -13.20 -5.01
CA ILE A 93 17.35 -14.63 -5.28
C ILE A 93 17.62 -15.43 -4.00
N GLY A 94 18.62 -15.02 -3.20
CA GLY A 94 18.96 -15.67 -1.95
C GLY A 94 17.81 -15.65 -0.94
N LEU A 95 17.15 -14.49 -0.75
CA LEU A 95 15.98 -14.37 0.10
C LEU A 95 14.80 -15.20 -0.39
N THR A 96 14.55 -15.22 -1.71
CA THR A 96 13.49 -16.04 -2.30
C THR A 96 13.73 -17.53 -2.04
N TYR A 97 14.99 -17.97 -2.14
CA TYR A 97 15.35 -19.35 -1.86
C TYR A 97 15.27 -19.70 -0.37
N LEU A 98 15.65 -18.75 0.50
CA LEU A 98 15.59 -18.91 1.95
C LEU A 98 14.14 -19.07 2.45
N PHE A 99 13.22 -18.25 1.92
CA PHE A 99 11.81 -18.31 2.32
C PHE A 99 10.99 -19.35 1.54
N GLN A 100 11.58 -20.00 0.54
CA GLN A 100 10.97 -21.05 -0.28
C GLN A 100 9.61 -20.66 -0.90
N THR A 101 9.38 -19.36 -1.11
CA THR A 101 8.15 -18.84 -1.69
C THR A 101 8.44 -17.71 -2.67
N ARG A 102 7.63 -17.64 -3.72
CA ARG A 102 7.64 -16.55 -4.71
C ARG A 102 6.53 -15.53 -4.47
N ASP A 103 5.72 -15.69 -3.43
CA ASP A 103 4.56 -14.86 -3.11
C ASP A 103 4.93 -13.38 -2.93
N TYR A 104 6.16 -13.11 -2.50
CA TYR A 104 6.64 -11.74 -2.23
C TYR A 104 7.36 -11.10 -3.43
N ASN A 105 7.57 -11.85 -4.51
CA ASN A 105 8.20 -11.35 -5.74
C ASN A 105 7.16 -10.64 -6.62
N GLY A 106 7.64 -9.70 -7.47
CA GLY A 106 6.77 -8.95 -8.38
C GLY A 106 5.68 -8.14 -7.64
N ALA A 107 4.51 -8.00 -8.24
CA ALA A 107 3.39 -7.22 -7.68
C ALA A 107 2.77 -7.86 -6.43
N GLY A 108 2.64 -9.20 -6.39
CA GLY A 108 2.03 -9.93 -5.28
C GLY A 108 0.50 -9.79 -5.20
N MET A 109 -0.17 -9.56 -6.33
CA MET A 109 -1.62 -9.36 -6.40
C MET A 109 -2.43 -10.54 -5.83
N GLU A 110 -1.92 -11.76 -6.01
CA GLU A 110 -2.54 -12.98 -5.45
C GLU A 110 -2.60 -12.96 -3.92
N VAL A 111 -1.53 -12.46 -3.27
CA VAL A 111 -1.50 -12.36 -1.81
C VAL A 111 -2.41 -11.25 -1.32
N ILE A 112 -2.45 -10.11 -2.03
CA ILE A 112 -3.40 -9.02 -1.74
C ILE A 112 -4.83 -9.55 -1.84
N ARG A 113 -5.15 -10.31 -2.89
CA ARG A 113 -6.48 -10.89 -3.09
C ARG A 113 -6.82 -11.88 -1.98
N ARG A 114 -5.91 -12.79 -1.62
CA ARG A 114 -6.12 -13.72 -0.49
C ARG A 114 -6.37 -12.99 0.82
N ALA A 115 -5.62 -11.90 1.09
CA ALA A 115 -5.79 -11.12 2.30
C ALA A 115 -7.14 -10.39 2.35
N ILE A 116 -7.63 -9.88 1.21
CA ILE A 116 -8.88 -9.11 1.16
C ILE A 116 -10.09 -10.02 0.97
N ASP A 117 -10.11 -10.86 -0.08
CA ASP A 117 -11.27 -11.70 -0.41
C ASP A 117 -11.37 -12.92 0.53
N GLY A 118 -10.23 -13.46 0.99
CA GLY A 118 -10.15 -14.66 1.84
C GLY A 118 -9.92 -14.38 3.32
N GLY A 119 -9.52 -13.17 3.70
CA GLY A 119 -9.16 -12.85 5.09
C GLY A 119 -7.95 -13.61 5.62
N GLU A 120 -7.05 -14.06 4.75
CA GLU A 120 -5.89 -14.87 5.11
C GLU A 120 -4.58 -14.19 4.68
N ALA A 121 -3.68 -13.96 5.62
CA ALA A 121 -2.34 -13.49 5.38
C ALA A 121 -1.34 -14.09 6.35
N ARG A 122 -0.12 -14.38 5.87
CA ARG A 122 0.97 -14.81 6.75
C ARG A 122 1.44 -13.63 7.60
N PRO A 123 1.71 -13.82 8.90
CA PRO A 123 2.12 -12.74 9.79
C PRO A 123 3.38 -12.00 9.34
N GLU A 124 4.31 -12.70 8.70
CA GLU A 124 5.57 -12.15 8.21
C GLU A 124 5.47 -11.44 6.84
N ALA A 125 4.34 -11.59 6.13
CA ALA A 125 4.20 -11.18 4.74
C ALA A 125 4.49 -9.68 4.51
N PHE A 126 3.94 -8.82 5.36
CA PHE A 126 4.14 -7.38 5.25
C PHE A 126 5.61 -6.97 5.43
N ALA A 127 6.31 -7.59 6.38
CA ALA A 127 7.71 -7.28 6.67
C ALA A 127 8.64 -7.78 5.55
N LEU A 128 8.41 -9.01 5.06
CA LEU A 128 9.19 -9.59 3.97
C LEU A 128 9.00 -8.82 2.65
N LYS A 129 7.77 -8.41 2.36
CA LYS A 129 7.50 -7.58 1.17
C LYS A 129 8.21 -6.24 1.25
N LEU A 130 8.15 -5.57 2.41
CA LEU A 130 8.86 -4.33 2.63
C LEU A 130 10.37 -4.50 2.43
N ALA A 131 10.96 -5.54 3.03
CA ALA A 131 12.38 -5.82 2.92
C ALA A 131 12.83 -6.10 1.47
N LEU A 132 12.11 -6.99 0.75
CA LEU A 132 12.40 -7.31 -0.64
C LEU A 132 12.25 -6.10 -1.57
N THR A 133 11.23 -5.28 -1.35
CA THR A 133 11.03 -4.05 -2.11
C THR A 133 12.17 -3.06 -1.87
N ALA A 134 12.57 -2.87 -0.61
CA ALA A 134 13.67 -2.00 -0.24
C ALA A 134 15.01 -2.47 -0.84
N VAL A 135 15.28 -3.77 -0.82
CA VAL A 135 16.47 -4.36 -1.46
C VAL A 135 16.45 -4.11 -2.96
N THR A 136 15.33 -4.38 -3.62
CA THR A 136 15.20 -4.25 -5.07
C THR A 136 15.36 -2.80 -5.54
N LEU A 137 14.55 -1.91 -5.00
CA LEU A 137 14.55 -0.50 -5.42
C LEU A 137 15.81 0.24 -4.94
N GLY A 138 16.29 -0.09 -3.73
CA GLY A 138 17.54 0.45 -3.19
C GLY A 138 18.75 0.07 -4.04
N ALA A 139 18.79 -1.11 -4.62
CA ALA A 139 19.84 -1.56 -5.54
C ALA A 139 19.82 -0.80 -6.88
N GLY A 140 18.74 -0.08 -7.20
CA GLY A 140 18.62 0.75 -8.40
C GLY A 140 17.82 0.09 -9.53
N TYR A 141 17.12 -1.00 -9.24
CA TYR A 141 16.10 -1.49 -10.15
C TYR A 141 14.95 -0.48 -10.25
N ARG A 142 14.42 -0.32 -11.45
CA ARG A 142 13.24 0.51 -11.66
C ARG A 142 11.99 -0.33 -11.40
N GLY A 143 11.10 0.16 -10.55
CA GLY A 143 9.85 -0.50 -10.20
C GLY A 143 8.87 0.46 -9.55
N GLY A 144 7.63 0.01 -9.33
CA GLY A 144 6.59 0.76 -8.63
C GLY A 144 6.69 0.54 -7.12
N GLU A 145 6.43 1.58 -6.36
CA GLU A 145 6.42 1.57 -4.89
C GLU A 145 4.99 1.47 -4.34
N ILE A 146 3.99 1.79 -5.16
CA ILE A 146 2.57 1.85 -4.78
C ILE A 146 2.00 0.46 -4.52
N VAL A 147 2.18 -0.49 -5.45
CA VAL A 147 1.65 -1.85 -5.29
C VAL A 147 2.27 -2.59 -4.10
N PRO A 148 3.60 -2.50 -3.84
CA PRO A 148 4.18 -2.94 -2.59
C PRO A 148 3.57 -2.31 -1.34
N ALA A 149 3.21 -1.02 -1.38
CA ALA A 149 2.51 -0.38 -0.27
C ALA A 149 1.10 -0.99 -0.07
N PHE A 150 0.34 -1.25 -1.14
CA PHE A 150 -0.94 -1.96 -1.05
C PHE A 150 -0.77 -3.34 -0.40
N PHE A 151 0.23 -4.08 -0.84
CA PHE A 151 0.53 -5.40 -0.28
C PHE A 151 0.81 -5.34 1.22
N VAL A 152 1.72 -4.43 1.63
CA VAL A 152 2.09 -4.26 3.05
C VAL A 152 0.88 -3.83 3.86
N GLY A 153 0.08 -2.88 3.37
CA GLY A 153 -1.13 -2.42 4.04
C GLY A 153 -2.20 -3.50 4.19
N ALA A 154 -2.50 -4.22 3.11
CA ALA A 154 -3.50 -5.28 3.13
C ALA A 154 -3.10 -6.44 4.05
N THR A 155 -1.87 -6.93 3.94
CA THR A 155 -1.40 -8.06 4.77
C THR A 155 -1.25 -7.67 6.23
N PHE A 156 -0.78 -6.46 6.54
CA PHE A 156 -0.71 -5.96 7.91
C PHE A 156 -2.10 -5.78 8.52
N GLY A 157 -3.04 -5.17 7.77
CA GLY A 157 -4.42 -5.02 8.19
C GLY A 157 -5.10 -6.36 8.45
N CYS A 158 -4.92 -7.33 7.56
CA CYS A 158 -5.44 -8.68 7.70
C CYS A 158 -4.96 -9.37 8.98
N VAL A 159 -3.67 -9.24 9.31
CA VAL A 159 -3.07 -9.84 10.52
C VAL A 159 -3.50 -9.12 11.79
N MET A 160 -3.56 -7.78 11.77
CA MET A 160 -3.91 -6.98 12.95
C MET A 160 -5.40 -6.93 13.23
N GLY A 161 -6.25 -7.12 12.20
CA GLY A 161 -7.70 -7.06 12.31
C GLY A 161 -8.27 -7.94 13.42
N PRO A 162 -8.01 -9.26 13.41
CA PRO A 162 -8.49 -10.19 14.43
C PRO A 162 -8.03 -9.82 15.85
N LEU A 163 -6.81 -9.30 16.02
CA LEU A 163 -6.26 -8.88 17.32
C LEU A 163 -7.02 -7.69 17.91
N ILE A 164 -7.58 -6.84 17.04
CA ILE A 164 -8.39 -5.67 17.43
C ILE A 164 -9.89 -6.04 17.47
N GLY A 165 -10.25 -7.22 16.96
CA GLY A 165 -11.62 -7.71 16.85
C GLY A 165 -12.39 -7.07 15.68
N LEU A 166 -11.70 -6.86 14.55
CA LEU A 166 -12.24 -6.54 13.24
C LEU A 166 -12.19 -7.80 12.35
N ASP A 167 -13.10 -7.87 11.39
CA ASP A 167 -13.03 -8.90 10.33
C ASP A 167 -11.71 -8.76 9.55
N PRO A 168 -10.98 -9.86 9.27
CA PRO A 168 -9.69 -9.81 8.60
C PRO A 168 -9.75 -9.18 7.20
N SER A 169 -10.81 -9.48 6.44
CA SER A 169 -11.02 -8.94 5.10
C SER A 169 -11.25 -7.43 5.14
N PHE A 170 -12.16 -6.98 6.00
CA PHE A 170 -12.41 -5.56 6.20
C PHE A 170 -11.16 -4.82 6.68
N ALA A 171 -10.45 -5.38 7.66
CA ALA A 171 -9.22 -4.81 8.19
C ALA A 171 -8.09 -4.75 7.14
N ALA A 172 -8.01 -5.74 6.22
CA ALA A 172 -7.09 -5.70 5.09
C ALA A 172 -7.38 -4.52 4.15
N GLY A 173 -8.65 -4.27 3.83
CA GLY A 173 -9.05 -3.12 3.02
C GLY A 173 -8.72 -1.78 3.70
N ILE A 174 -9.05 -1.64 4.99
CA ILE A 174 -8.69 -0.44 5.79
C ILE A 174 -7.18 -0.26 5.86
N GLY A 175 -6.42 -1.33 6.08
CA GLY A 175 -4.96 -1.30 6.13
C GLY A 175 -4.34 -0.85 4.80
N LEU A 176 -4.87 -1.33 3.67
CA LEU A 176 -4.43 -0.91 2.34
C LEU A 176 -4.61 0.61 2.16
N ILE A 177 -5.81 1.13 2.45
CA ILE A 177 -6.14 2.56 2.31
C ILE A 177 -5.28 3.41 3.23
N ALA A 178 -5.20 3.04 4.51
CA ALA A 178 -4.47 3.79 5.52
C ALA A 178 -2.97 3.83 5.23
N LEU A 179 -2.36 2.69 4.90
CA LEU A 179 -0.93 2.65 4.58
C LEU A 179 -0.61 3.45 3.32
N PHE A 180 -1.40 3.27 2.26
CA PHE A 180 -1.24 4.03 1.03
C PHE A 180 -1.34 5.53 1.28
N CYS A 181 -2.34 5.97 2.05
CA CYS A 181 -2.50 7.36 2.42
C CYS A 181 -1.26 7.92 3.12
N GLY A 182 -0.73 7.21 4.12
CA GLY A 182 0.45 7.64 4.85
C GLY A 182 1.74 7.65 4.02
N VAL A 183 1.86 6.73 3.05
CA VAL A 183 3.02 6.66 2.15
C VAL A 183 3.02 7.77 1.09
N VAL A 184 1.85 8.09 0.53
CA VAL A 184 1.70 9.04 -0.59
C VAL A 184 1.26 10.44 -0.15
N ASN A 185 0.77 10.60 1.09
CA ASN A 185 0.21 11.84 1.63
C ASN A 185 -0.94 12.43 0.77
N CYS A 186 -1.83 11.58 0.26
CA CYS A 186 -2.94 11.97 -0.58
C CYS A 186 -4.27 11.41 -0.04
N PRO A 187 -4.89 12.02 0.98
CA PRO A 187 -6.08 11.45 1.64
C PRO A 187 -7.30 11.35 0.71
N LEU A 188 -7.53 12.33 -0.14
CA LEU A 188 -8.66 12.29 -1.10
C LEU A 188 -8.50 11.17 -2.12
N THR A 189 -7.29 10.99 -2.66
CA THR A 189 -6.99 9.89 -3.59
C THR A 189 -7.17 8.54 -2.92
N SER A 190 -6.75 8.42 -1.66
CA SER A 190 -6.87 7.18 -0.88
C SER A 190 -8.33 6.82 -0.59
N LEU A 191 -9.17 7.81 -0.30
CA LEU A 191 -10.60 7.62 -0.15
C LEU A 191 -11.25 7.14 -1.46
N LEU A 192 -10.98 7.82 -2.57
CA LEU A 192 -11.52 7.46 -3.89
C LEU A 192 -11.05 6.08 -4.33
N LEU A 193 -9.78 5.74 -4.08
CA LEU A 193 -9.23 4.42 -4.34
C LEU A 193 -9.99 3.34 -3.54
N GLY A 194 -10.31 3.60 -2.28
CA GLY A 194 -11.10 2.70 -1.45
C GLY A 194 -12.49 2.43 -2.05
N VAL A 195 -13.16 3.47 -2.54
CA VAL A 195 -14.46 3.34 -3.20
C VAL A 195 -14.34 2.57 -4.52
N GLU A 196 -13.30 2.82 -5.30
CA GLU A 196 -13.05 2.14 -6.58
C GLU A 196 -12.77 0.65 -6.40
N LEU A 197 -11.92 0.29 -5.43
CA LEU A 197 -11.50 -1.09 -5.20
C LEU A 197 -12.53 -1.93 -4.44
N PHE A 198 -13.24 -1.33 -3.48
CA PHE A 198 -14.07 -2.06 -2.50
C PHE A 198 -15.56 -1.69 -2.54
N GLY A 199 -15.93 -0.67 -3.31
CA GLY A 199 -17.29 -0.14 -3.31
C GLY A 199 -17.54 0.93 -2.23
N ALA A 200 -18.74 1.53 -2.26
CA ALA A 200 -19.08 2.68 -1.43
C ALA A 200 -19.58 2.31 -0.01
N GLU A 201 -19.84 1.04 0.28
CA GLU A 201 -20.45 0.62 1.55
C GLU A 201 -19.60 1.01 2.78
N GLY A 202 -18.28 0.94 2.66
CA GLY A 202 -17.34 1.29 3.72
C GLY A 202 -16.81 2.73 3.69
N ILE A 203 -17.38 3.64 2.88
CA ILE A 203 -16.81 4.97 2.59
C ILE A 203 -16.49 5.80 3.84
N LEU A 204 -17.32 5.75 4.88
CA LEU A 204 -17.10 6.48 6.13
C LEU A 204 -15.86 5.96 6.87
N TYR A 205 -15.68 4.66 6.87
CA TYR A 205 -14.49 4.03 7.46
C TYR A 205 -13.23 4.34 6.65
N TYR A 206 -13.31 4.35 5.31
CA TYR A 206 -12.19 4.74 4.44
C TYR A 206 -11.78 6.18 4.67
N ALA A 207 -12.77 7.10 4.82
CA ALA A 207 -12.51 8.50 5.11
C ALA A 207 -11.78 8.68 6.43
N VAL A 208 -12.26 8.01 7.50
CA VAL A 208 -11.62 8.07 8.82
C VAL A 208 -10.22 7.46 8.78
N ALA A 209 -10.05 6.31 8.14
CA ALA A 209 -8.74 5.66 8.02
C ALA A 209 -7.72 6.53 7.27
N ALA A 210 -8.13 7.13 6.15
CA ALA A 210 -7.30 8.06 5.40
C ALA A 210 -6.96 9.32 6.21
N ALA A 211 -7.94 9.93 6.88
CA ALA A 211 -7.73 11.13 7.69
C ALA A 211 -6.76 10.88 8.86
N VAL A 212 -6.97 9.81 9.62
CA VAL A 212 -6.11 9.44 10.75
C VAL A 212 -4.69 9.13 10.28
N SER A 213 -4.56 8.34 9.22
CA SER A 213 -3.24 8.01 8.68
C SER A 213 -2.50 9.23 8.17
N TYR A 214 -3.18 10.13 7.45
CA TYR A 214 -2.61 11.39 6.97
C TYR A 214 -2.11 12.29 8.11
N MET A 215 -2.92 12.42 9.16
CA MET A 215 -2.56 13.24 10.33
C MET A 215 -1.33 12.70 11.07
N LEU A 216 -1.24 11.38 11.23
CA LEU A 216 -0.19 10.74 12.03
C LEU A 216 1.08 10.45 11.24
N SER A 217 1.02 10.26 9.92
CA SER A 217 2.21 10.09 9.06
C SER A 217 3.00 11.39 8.89
N GLY A 218 2.37 12.52 9.10
CA GLY A 218 2.99 13.84 9.00
C GLY A 218 3.58 14.11 7.61
N TYR A 219 4.78 14.67 7.56
CA TYR A 219 5.48 14.99 6.30
C TYR A 219 6.36 13.86 5.76
N HIS A 220 6.25 12.65 6.32
CA HIS A 220 7.04 11.50 5.88
C HIS A 220 6.37 10.83 4.68
N GLY A 221 6.61 11.38 3.49
CA GLY A 221 6.14 10.81 2.23
C GLY A 221 7.27 10.14 1.44
N LEU A 222 6.87 9.27 0.51
CA LEU A 222 7.77 8.61 -0.41
C LEU A 222 8.42 9.59 -1.39
N TYR A 223 7.66 10.60 -1.81
CA TYR A 223 8.07 11.60 -2.79
C TYR A 223 8.62 12.85 -2.10
N ARG A 224 9.92 13.09 -2.26
CA ARG A 224 10.63 14.21 -1.62
C ARG A 224 10.14 15.60 -2.02
N GLY A 225 9.36 15.73 -3.10
CA GLY A 225 8.80 16.98 -3.59
C GLY A 225 7.47 17.39 -2.95
N GLN A 226 6.91 16.54 -2.09
CA GLN A 226 5.70 16.86 -1.34
C GLN A 226 6.10 17.55 -0.03
N LYS A 227 5.83 18.85 0.06
CA LYS A 227 5.97 19.65 1.28
C LYS A 227 4.61 20.19 1.66
#